data_7e88c388b6015e4be3df2171c73d891f
#
_entry.id   7e88c388b6015e4be3df2171c73d891f
#
_cell.length_a   1.000
_cell.length_b   1.000
_cell.length_c   1.000
_cell.angle_alpha   90.00
_cell.angle_beta   90.00
_cell.angle_gamma   90.00
#
_symmetry.space_group_name_H-M   'P 1'
#
loop_
_entity.id
_entity.type
_entity.pdbx_description
1 polymer ?
#
loop_
_entity_poly.entity_id
_entity_poly.type
_entity_poly.pdbx_seq_one_letter_code
_entity_poly.pdbx_strand_id
1 'polypeptide(L)'
;MSADRYLSGRLAEHQFGASVHILDDGFQHLQLDRDVDIVLVGRDDIKHPVTFPAGRLREPLDTLVAADVILAADDEVVVDAAGMDSPFFRTRRVVGIPRTGRVPALALAGVAFPSRFFDDLRSLGCTLVRTLAFRDHHPYSRRDVNRIVAEAKTAGAQVVLTTEKDYVRLLPYRPFAMPIECVPLTMEPDPLPEFRQWLAGSLRAARDIVG
;
A
#
# COMPACT_ATOMS: atom_id res chain seq x y z
N MET A 1 -18.76 -3.53 7.81
CA MET A 1 -17.74 -4.60 7.91
C MET A 1 -18.39 -5.78 8.60
N SER A 2 -18.37 -6.95 8.00
CA SER A 2 -18.83 -8.20 8.63
C SER A 2 -17.60 -8.98 9.11
N ALA A 3 -17.72 -9.62 10.27
CA ALA A 3 -16.71 -10.56 10.76
C ALA A 3 -16.69 -11.85 9.92
N ASP A 4 -17.81 -12.16 9.27
CA ASP A 4 -17.97 -13.32 8.39
C ASP A 4 -17.66 -12.91 6.95
N ARG A 5 -16.52 -13.37 6.43
CA ARG A 5 -16.01 -13.06 5.08
C ARG A 5 -16.85 -13.76 4.01
N TYR A 6 -17.34 -14.97 4.27
CA TYR A 6 -18.19 -15.70 3.34
C TYR A 6 -19.52 -14.97 3.11
N LEU A 7 -20.20 -14.59 4.18
CA LEU A 7 -21.46 -13.83 4.08
C LEU A 7 -21.26 -12.48 3.39
N SER A 8 -20.11 -11.82 3.66
CA SER A 8 -19.78 -10.55 2.99
C SER A 8 -19.59 -10.74 1.48
N GLY A 9 -18.92 -11.81 1.06
CA GLY A 9 -18.73 -12.16 -0.35
C GLY A 9 -20.06 -12.44 -1.04
N ARG A 10 -20.90 -13.30 -0.46
CA ARG A 10 -22.24 -13.62 -0.98
C ARG A 10 -23.15 -12.39 -1.11
N LEU A 11 -23.06 -11.48 -0.14
CA LEU A 11 -23.79 -10.22 -0.18
C LEU A 11 -23.29 -9.31 -1.32
N ALA A 12 -21.97 -9.24 -1.50
CA ALA A 12 -21.37 -8.47 -2.58
C ALA A 12 -21.76 -8.99 -3.97
N GLU A 13 -21.79 -10.32 -4.16
CA GLU A 13 -22.28 -10.95 -5.39
C GLU A 13 -23.74 -10.55 -5.65
N HIS A 14 -24.60 -10.72 -4.64
CA HIS A 14 -26.04 -10.49 -4.79
C HIS A 14 -26.40 -9.02 -5.00
N GLN A 15 -25.79 -8.12 -4.24
CA GLN A 15 -26.16 -6.69 -4.26
C GLN A 15 -25.41 -5.88 -5.31
N PHE A 16 -24.15 -6.23 -5.62
CA PHE A 16 -23.29 -5.44 -6.49
C PHE A 16 -22.86 -6.18 -7.74
N GLY A 17 -23.23 -7.46 -7.92
CA GLY A 17 -22.80 -8.29 -9.05
C GLY A 17 -21.28 -8.53 -9.04
N ALA A 18 -20.67 -8.57 -7.86
CA ALA A 18 -19.23 -8.81 -7.74
C ALA A 18 -18.88 -10.20 -8.29
N SER A 19 -17.95 -10.25 -9.21
CA SER A 19 -17.46 -11.51 -9.82
C SER A 19 -16.04 -11.87 -9.39
N VAL A 20 -15.38 -10.99 -8.62
CA VAL A 20 -14.03 -11.18 -8.04
C VAL A 20 -14.04 -10.62 -6.63
N HIS A 21 -13.48 -11.36 -5.70
CA HIS A 21 -13.30 -10.95 -4.31
C HIS A 21 -11.82 -10.83 -3.98
N ILE A 22 -11.43 -9.71 -3.40
CA ILE A 22 -10.07 -9.50 -2.91
C ILE A 22 -10.10 -9.57 -1.39
N LEU A 23 -9.34 -10.50 -0.82
CA LEU A 23 -9.19 -10.66 0.62
C LEU A 23 -7.91 -9.95 1.06
N ASP A 24 -8.06 -8.91 1.88
CA ASP A 24 -6.94 -8.30 2.59
C ASP A 24 -6.60 -9.17 3.81
N ASP A 25 -5.30 -9.50 3.98
CA ASP A 25 -4.83 -10.39 5.04
C ASP A 25 -5.53 -11.77 5.00
N GLY A 26 -5.72 -12.33 3.80
CA GLY A 26 -6.51 -13.55 3.58
C GLY A 26 -5.74 -14.86 3.69
N PHE A 27 -4.40 -14.85 3.60
CA PHE A 27 -3.59 -16.06 3.46
C PHE A 27 -3.79 -17.08 4.58
N GLN A 28 -3.92 -16.64 5.85
CA GLN A 28 -4.19 -17.50 7.00
C GLN A 28 -5.67 -17.86 7.19
N HIS A 29 -6.56 -17.41 6.32
CA HIS A 29 -7.99 -17.66 6.49
C HIS A 29 -8.41 -18.97 5.80
N LEU A 30 -8.03 -20.10 6.39
CA LEU A 30 -8.20 -21.45 5.83
C LEU A 30 -9.66 -21.90 5.69
N GLN A 31 -10.62 -21.16 6.26
CA GLN A 31 -12.06 -21.49 6.18
C GLN A 31 -12.70 -21.04 4.85
N LEU A 32 -11.96 -20.33 4.01
CA LEU A 32 -12.44 -19.82 2.73
C LEU A 32 -11.49 -20.31 1.63
N ASP A 33 -12.02 -21.03 0.66
CA ASP A 33 -11.27 -21.39 -0.54
C ASP A 33 -10.92 -20.12 -1.32
N ARG A 34 -9.72 -20.11 -1.87
CA ARG A 34 -9.18 -19.00 -2.65
C ARG A 34 -8.60 -19.56 -3.94
N ASP A 35 -8.90 -18.90 -5.04
CA ASP A 35 -8.41 -19.30 -6.36
C ASP A 35 -6.96 -18.89 -6.59
N VAL A 36 -6.51 -17.82 -5.91
CA VAL A 36 -5.15 -17.27 -6.05
C VAL A 36 -4.70 -16.68 -4.72
N ASP A 37 -3.56 -17.14 -4.22
CA ASP A 37 -2.88 -16.62 -3.04
C ASP A 37 -1.65 -15.79 -3.45
N ILE A 38 -1.72 -14.49 -3.21
CA ILE A 38 -0.62 -13.55 -3.45
C ILE A 38 0.00 -13.17 -2.10
N VAL A 39 1.27 -13.49 -1.89
CA VAL A 39 1.96 -13.20 -0.64
C VAL A 39 3.01 -12.12 -0.84
N LEU A 40 2.92 -11.05 -0.04
CA LEU A 40 3.91 -9.98 0.00
C LEU A 40 4.94 -10.26 1.08
N VAL A 41 6.23 -10.27 0.72
CA VAL A 41 7.35 -10.54 1.62
C VAL A 41 8.29 -9.34 1.67
N GLY A 42 8.57 -8.85 2.86
CA GLY A 42 9.52 -7.77 3.09
C GLY A 42 10.91 -8.26 3.47
N ARG A 43 11.90 -7.37 3.40
CA ARG A 43 13.28 -7.67 3.82
C ARG A 43 13.38 -8.18 5.25
N ASP A 44 12.65 -7.55 6.17
CA ASP A 44 12.71 -7.90 7.58
C ASP A 44 12.12 -9.29 7.85
N ASP A 45 11.17 -9.71 7.01
CA ASP A 45 10.57 -11.04 7.10
C ASP A 45 11.58 -12.14 6.76
N ILE A 46 12.45 -11.86 5.79
CA ILE A 46 13.55 -12.78 5.39
C ILE A 46 14.72 -12.73 6.36
N LYS A 47 15.13 -11.52 6.80
CA LYS A 47 16.29 -11.38 7.70
C LYS A 47 16.03 -11.87 9.12
N HIS A 48 14.79 -11.78 9.56
CA HIS A 48 14.36 -12.17 10.90
C HIS A 48 13.13 -13.08 10.83
N PRO A 49 13.27 -14.33 10.31
CA PRO A 49 12.17 -15.24 10.02
C PRO A 49 11.61 -15.87 11.31
N VAL A 50 11.23 -15.03 12.26
CA VAL A 50 10.74 -15.47 13.58
C VAL A 50 9.25 -15.18 13.67
N THR A 51 8.48 -16.20 14.06
CA THR A 51 7.04 -16.10 14.21
C THR A 51 6.64 -15.46 15.54
N PHE A 52 5.42 -14.90 15.56
CA PHE A 52 4.81 -14.40 16.79
C PHE A 52 4.72 -15.50 17.86
N PRO A 53 4.97 -15.23 19.17
CA PRO A 53 5.17 -13.87 19.74
C PRO A 53 6.63 -13.40 19.74
N ALA A 54 7.61 -14.22 19.36
CA ALA A 54 9.03 -13.89 19.42
C ALA A 54 9.48 -12.99 18.25
N GLY A 55 8.73 -12.98 17.16
CA GLY A 55 8.95 -12.15 15.97
C GLY A 55 7.66 -11.62 15.39
N ARG A 56 7.73 -11.12 14.17
CA ARG A 56 6.61 -10.44 13.49
C ARG A 56 5.82 -11.34 12.51
N LEU A 57 6.39 -12.46 12.10
CA LEU A 57 5.71 -13.35 11.17
C LEU A 57 4.51 -14.02 11.85
N ARG A 58 3.43 -14.17 11.10
CA ARG A 58 2.27 -14.94 11.55
C ARG A 58 2.46 -16.43 11.35
N GLU A 59 3.21 -16.81 10.31
CA GLU A 59 3.55 -18.17 9.96
C GLU A 59 5.03 -18.29 9.57
N PRO A 60 5.64 -19.48 9.65
CA PRO A 60 7.00 -19.70 9.18
C PRO A 60 7.14 -19.44 7.68
N LEU A 61 8.35 -19.12 7.21
CA LEU A 61 8.58 -18.82 5.79
C LEU A 61 8.37 -20.02 4.84
N ASP A 62 8.49 -21.24 5.36
CA ASP A 62 8.22 -22.45 4.58
C ASP A 62 6.76 -22.55 4.11
N THR A 63 5.83 -21.86 4.76
CA THR A 63 4.44 -21.77 4.28
C THR A 63 4.30 -21.02 2.97
N LEU A 64 5.32 -20.28 2.52
CA LEU A 64 5.35 -19.63 1.21
C LEU A 64 5.21 -20.60 0.03
N VAL A 65 5.53 -21.89 0.25
CA VAL A 65 5.30 -22.93 -0.77
C VAL A 65 3.84 -23.05 -1.18
N ALA A 66 2.91 -22.65 -0.32
CA ALA A 66 1.48 -22.65 -0.61
C ALA A 66 0.98 -21.39 -1.36
N ALA A 67 1.84 -20.41 -1.58
CA ALA A 67 1.48 -19.20 -2.31
C ALA A 67 1.54 -19.47 -3.84
N ASP A 68 0.56 -18.96 -4.59
CA ASP A 68 0.59 -19.02 -6.05
C ASP A 68 1.56 -18.02 -6.66
N VAL A 69 1.82 -16.92 -5.96
CA VAL A 69 2.84 -15.93 -6.35
C VAL A 69 3.40 -15.19 -5.13
N ILE A 70 4.68 -14.89 -5.19
CA ILE A 70 5.36 -14.11 -4.16
C ILE A 70 5.75 -12.75 -4.72
N LEU A 71 5.38 -11.69 -3.98
CA LEU A 71 5.78 -10.32 -4.27
C LEU A 71 6.83 -9.86 -3.26
N ALA A 72 7.99 -9.43 -3.72
CA ALA A 72 8.99 -8.79 -2.87
C ALA A 72 8.65 -7.32 -2.63
N ALA A 73 8.61 -6.89 -1.38
CA ALA A 73 8.25 -5.50 -1.02
C ALA A 73 9.33 -4.47 -1.37
N ASP A 74 10.55 -4.91 -1.66
CA ASP A 74 11.68 -4.06 -2.08
C ASP A 74 12.73 -4.87 -2.87
N ASP A 75 13.68 -4.16 -3.52
CA ASP A 75 14.71 -4.75 -4.39
C ASP A 75 15.74 -5.59 -3.64
N GLU A 76 15.82 -5.47 -2.31
CA GLU A 76 16.81 -6.19 -1.50
C GLU A 76 16.26 -7.51 -0.94
N VAL A 77 15.01 -7.84 -1.23
CA VAL A 77 14.43 -9.14 -0.88
C VAL A 77 15.00 -10.18 -1.83
N VAL A 78 15.80 -11.07 -1.29
CA VAL A 78 16.25 -12.28 -1.96
C VAL A 78 15.57 -13.45 -1.25
N VAL A 79 14.55 -14.00 -1.86
CA VAL A 79 13.96 -15.28 -1.42
C VAL A 79 14.79 -16.37 -2.10
N ASP A 80 15.33 -17.29 -1.31
CA ASP A 80 15.91 -18.50 -1.89
C ASP A 80 14.76 -19.33 -2.45
N ALA A 81 14.56 -19.20 -3.76
CA ALA A 81 13.51 -19.89 -4.49
C ALA A 81 13.81 -21.39 -4.71
N ALA A 82 14.87 -21.92 -4.12
CA ALA A 82 15.20 -23.33 -4.22
C ALA A 82 14.08 -24.17 -3.59
N GLY A 83 13.26 -24.76 -4.42
CA GLY A 83 12.11 -25.57 -4.02
C GLY A 83 10.75 -24.88 -4.06
N MET A 84 10.67 -23.65 -4.57
CA MET A 84 9.41 -22.95 -4.83
C MET A 84 9.14 -22.93 -6.33
N ASP A 85 8.01 -23.50 -6.76
CA ASP A 85 7.55 -23.46 -8.15
C ASP A 85 6.77 -22.16 -8.45
N SER A 86 6.48 -21.36 -7.42
CA SER A 86 5.67 -20.15 -7.53
C SER A 86 6.43 -19.02 -8.19
N PRO A 87 5.83 -18.28 -9.13
CA PRO A 87 6.41 -17.10 -9.72
C PRO A 87 6.77 -16.05 -8.65
N PHE A 88 7.90 -15.39 -8.89
CA PHE A 88 8.39 -14.32 -8.01
C PHE A 88 8.47 -13.02 -8.77
N PHE A 89 7.87 -11.96 -8.24
CA PHE A 89 7.96 -10.60 -8.77
C PHE A 89 8.45 -9.65 -7.69
N ARG A 90 9.22 -8.67 -8.10
CA ARG A 90 9.52 -7.53 -7.23
C ARG A 90 8.39 -6.53 -7.27
N THR A 91 8.28 -5.68 -6.26
CA THR A 91 7.38 -4.54 -6.34
C THR A 91 8.18 -3.26 -6.45
N ARG A 92 7.72 -2.39 -7.36
CA ARG A 92 8.26 -1.07 -7.54
C ARG A 92 7.29 -0.04 -6.97
N ARG A 93 7.85 0.87 -6.20
CA ARG A 93 7.11 2.01 -5.68
C ARG A 93 6.96 3.07 -6.76
N VAL A 94 5.72 3.43 -7.06
CA VAL A 94 5.38 4.45 -8.06
C VAL A 94 4.67 5.61 -7.35
N VAL A 95 5.28 6.78 -7.41
CA VAL A 95 4.73 8.01 -6.82
C VAL A 95 4.16 8.87 -7.94
N GLY A 96 2.90 9.28 -7.80
CA GLY A 96 2.25 10.13 -8.77
C GLY A 96 2.84 11.54 -8.81
N ILE A 97 2.73 12.18 -9.97
CA ILE A 97 3.17 13.56 -10.13
C ILE A 97 2.11 14.50 -9.56
N PRO A 98 2.47 15.42 -8.64
CA PRO A 98 1.54 16.42 -8.13
C PRO A 98 0.98 17.29 -9.25
N ARG A 99 -0.34 17.52 -9.24
CA ARG A 99 -1.05 18.34 -10.24
C ARG A 99 -0.70 19.82 -10.16
N THR A 100 -0.35 20.30 -8.96
CA THR A 100 0.08 21.68 -8.71
C THR A 100 1.44 22.03 -9.33
N GLY A 101 2.13 21.06 -9.95
CA GLY A 101 3.40 21.29 -10.61
C GLY A 101 4.55 21.61 -9.65
N ARG A 102 5.44 22.53 -10.07
CA ARG A 102 6.69 22.86 -9.34
C ARG A 102 6.56 24.08 -8.42
N VAL A 103 5.36 24.38 -7.92
CA VAL A 103 5.22 25.48 -6.95
C VAL A 103 5.87 25.11 -5.60
N PRO A 104 6.32 26.11 -4.82
CA PRO A 104 6.83 25.86 -3.48
C PRO A 104 5.81 25.12 -2.62
N ALA A 105 6.20 23.97 -2.08
CA ALA A 105 5.31 23.09 -1.36
C ALA A 105 5.83 22.76 0.04
N LEU A 106 4.89 22.59 0.98
CA LEU A 106 5.15 21.89 2.24
C LEU A 106 4.77 20.42 2.05
N ALA A 107 5.67 19.49 2.32
CA ALA A 107 5.36 18.07 2.33
C ALA A 107 5.00 17.59 3.75
N LEU A 108 3.89 16.86 3.86
CA LEU A 108 3.35 16.34 5.11
C LEU A 108 3.21 14.82 5.01
N ALA A 109 3.69 14.07 6.01
CA ALA A 109 3.46 12.62 6.09
C ALA A 109 3.40 12.11 7.53
N GLY A 110 2.36 11.30 7.82
CA GLY A 110 2.14 10.55 9.05
C GLY A 110 2.11 9.04 8.78
N VAL A 111 3.20 8.55 8.19
CA VAL A 111 3.44 7.14 7.85
C VAL A 111 4.73 6.64 8.49
N ALA A 112 4.97 5.33 8.50
CA ALA A 112 6.12 4.73 9.19
C ALA A 112 7.48 5.28 8.72
N PHE A 113 7.62 5.61 7.42
CA PHE A 113 8.87 6.12 6.82
C PHE A 113 8.61 7.42 6.05
N PRO A 114 8.35 8.55 6.72
CA PRO A 114 7.98 9.81 6.07
C PRO A 114 9.10 10.39 5.20
N SER A 115 10.36 10.14 5.54
CA SER A 115 11.51 10.58 4.74
C SER A 115 11.48 10.05 3.32
N ARG A 116 11.10 8.77 3.13
CA ARG A 116 10.95 8.18 1.79
C ARG A 116 9.97 8.97 0.91
N PHE A 117 8.84 9.38 1.46
CA PHE A 117 7.87 10.19 0.74
C PHE A 117 8.42 11.56 0.36
N PHE A 118 9.18 12.19 1.25
CA PHE A 118 9.80 13.49 0.96
C PHE A 118 10.90 13.37 -0.11
N ASP A 119 11.67 12.29 -0.10
CA ASP A 119 12.71 12.03 -1.09
C ASP A 119 12.10 11.69 -2.46
N ASP A 120 11.00 10.94 -2.49
CA ASP A 120 10.24 10.70 -3.72
C ASP A 120 9.79 12.02 -4.37
N LEU A 121 9.20 12.92 -3.57
CA LEU A 121 8.76 14.24 -4.07
C LEU A 121 9.93 15.08 -4.61
N ARG A 122 11.09 15.04 -3.94
CA ARG A 122 12.30 15.71 -4.43
C ARG A 122 12.79 15.12 -5.75
N SER A 123 12.79 13.80 -5.85
CA SER A 123 13.18 13.07 -7.08
C SER A 123 12.25 13.38 -8.26
N LEU A 124 10.98 13.68 -8.00
CA LEU A 124 10.01 14.16 -8.98
C LEU A 124 10.18 15.65 -9.33
N GLY A 125 11.16 16.33 -8.72
CA GLY A 125 11.46 17.74 -8.96
C GLY A 125 10.55 18.71 -8.23
N CYS A 126 9.84 18.28 -7.17
CA CYS A 126 9.05 19.16 -6.33
C CYS A 126 9.94 20.09 -5.50
N THR A 127 9.58 21.37 -5.42
CA THR A 127 10.27 22.35 -4.59
C THR A 127 9.72 22.30 -3.17
N LEU A 128 10.34 21.49 -2.32
CA LEU A 128 9.93 21.37 -0.92
C LEU A 128 10.60 22.46 -0.07
N VAL A 129 9.82 23.47 0.35
CA VAL A 129 10.29 24.55 1.24
C VAL A 129 10.20 24.16 2.73
N ARG A 130 9.38 23.18 3.07
CA ARG A 130 9.20 22.64 4.42
C ARG A 130 8.76 21.19 4.36
N THR A 131 9.18 20.38 5.34
CA THR A 131 8.68 19.02 5.55
C THR A 131 8.16 18.87 6.98
N LEU A 132 7.02 18.22 7.16
CA LEU A 132 6.44 17.89 8.45
C LEU A 132 6.19 16.39 8.53
N ALA A 133 6.89 15.73 9.44
CA ALA A 133 6.67 14.34 9.78
C ALA A 133 5.80 14.24 11.03
N PHE A 134 4.76 13.42 10.95
CA PHE A 134 3.96 12.99 12.09
C PHE A 134 4.24 11.51 12.37
N ARG A 135 3.87 11.03 13.56
CA ARG A 135 3.94 9.60 13.86
C ARG A 135 3.01 8.82 12.92
N ASP A 136 3.33 7.59 12.66
CA ASP A 136 2.44 6.71 11.88
C ASP A 136 1.06 6.63 12.53
N HIS A 137 0.03 6.62 11.69
CA HIS A 137 -1.38 6.64 12.09
C HIS A 137 -1.81 7.85 12.95
N HIS A 138 -1.12 9.01 12.82
CA HIS A 138 -1.45 10.20 13.59
C HIS A 138 -2.94 10.58 13.47
N PRO A 139 -3.68 10.73 14.57
CA PRO A 139 -5.04 11.24 14.56
C PRO A 139 -5.00 12.77 14.47
N TYR A 140 -5.11 13.30 13.25
CA TYR A 140 -5.08 14.76 13.06
C TYR A 140 -6.22 15.44 13.82
N SER A 141 -5.92 16.64 14.31
CA SER A 141 -6.86 17.54 14.98
C SER A 141 -6.98 18.86 14.22
N ARG A 142 -8.00 19.66 14.53
CA ARG A 142 -8.12 21.03 14.00
C ARG A 142 -6.88 21.87 14.30
N ARG A 143 -6.26 21.65 15.47
CA ARG A 143 -5.03 22.33 15.87
C ARG A 143 -3.85 21.95 14.98
N ASP A 144 -3.75 20.67 14.61
CA ASP A 144 -2.70 20.21 13.69
C ASP A 144 -2.88 20.82 12.31
N VAL A 145 -4.10 20.87 11.78
CA VAL A 145 -4.39 21.49 10.48
C VAL A 145 -4.03 22.99 10.50
N ASN A 146 -4.39 23.70 11.54
CA ASN A 146 -4.04 25.12 11.71
C ASN A 146 -2.51 25.32 11.77
N ARG A 147 -1.80 24.43 12.48
CA ARG A 147 -0.33 24.44 12.55
C ARG A 147 0.29 24.16 11.16
N ILE A 148 -0.19 23.14 10.44
CA ILE A 148 0.30 22.80 9.10
C ILE A 148 0.17 24.02 8.17
N VAL A 149 -1.00 24.66 8.17
CA VAL A 149 -1.26 25.85 7.33
C VAL A 149 -0.38 27.02 7.74
N ALA A 150 -0.19 27.26 9.03
CA ALA A 150 0.67 28.33 9.52
C ALA A 150 2.14 28.10 9.12
N GLU A 151 2.66 26.89 9.32
CA GLU A 151 4.03 26.53 8.92
C GLU A 151 4.22 26.62 7.40
N ALA A 152 3.22 26.21 6.61
CA ALA A 152 3.27 26.32 5.16
C ALA A 152 3.36 27.79 4.72
N LYS A 153 2.52 28.66 5.27
CA LYS A 153 2.53 30.10 4.97
C LYS A 153 3.87 30.75 5.37
N THR A 154 4.37 30.44 6.55
CA THR A 154 5.66 30.96 7.04
C THR A 154 6.82 30.54 6.16
N ALA A 155 6.78 29.31 5.63
CA ALA A 155 7.79 28.80 4.71
C ALA A 155 7.62 29.27 3.25
N GLY A 156 6.57 30.03 2.94
CA GLY A 156 6.29 30.47 1.57
C GLY A 156 5.73 29.37 0.66
N ALA A 157 5.19 28.30 1.23
CA ALA A 157 4.54 27.25 0.46
C ALA A 157 3.19 27.72 -0.11
N GLN A 158 2.90 27.31 -1.33
CA GLN A 158 1.62 27.57 -2.01
C GLN A 158 0.66 26.38 -1.92
N VAL A 159 1.18 25.20 -1.59
CA VAL A 159 0.43 23.95 -1.47
C VAL A 159 1.01 23.07 -0.37
N VAL A 160 0.17 22.25 0.23
CA VAL A 160 0.61 21.12 1.08
C VAL A 160 0.46 19.83 0.27
N LEU A 161 1.55 19.08 0.11
CA LEU A 161 1.56 17.75 -0.50
C LEU A 161 1.54 16.69 0.60
N THR A 162 0.67 15.70 0.47
CA THR A 162 0.53 14.66 1.48
C THR A 162 0.19 13.31 0.87
N THR A 163 0.30 12.22 1.65
CA THR A 163 -0.06 10.87 1.22
C THR A 163 -1.59 10.71 1.17
N GLU A 164 -2.09 9.72 0.43
CA GLU A 164 -3.53 9.40 0.39
C GLU A 164 -4.07 9.06 1.78
N LYS A 165 -3.29 8.30 2.55
CA LYS A 165 -3.62 7.88 3.91
C LYS A 165 -3.82 9.07 4.85
N ASP A 166 -2.95 10.06 4.77
CA ASP A 166 -3.06 11.27 5.58
C ASP A 166 -4.14 12.21 5.04
N TYR A 167 -4.27 12.33 3.72
CA TYR A 167 -5.29 13.17 3.11
C TYR A 167 -6.71 12.77 3.55
N VAL A 168 -7.02 11.47 3.54
CA VAL A 168 -8.33 10.96 4.00
C VAL A 168 -8.59 11.37 5.46
N ARG A 169 -7.57 11.32 6.32
CA ARG A 169 -7.68 11.72 7.73
C ARG A 169 -7.83 13.23 7.92
N LEU A 170 -7.40 14.03 6.95
CA LEU A 170 -7.56 15.48 6.97
C LEU A 170 -8.93 15.92 6.46
N LEU A 171 -9.65 15.10 5.66
CA LEU A 171 -10.95 15.44 5.06
C LEU A 171 -11.99 16.01 6.05
N PRO A 172 -12.14 15.50 7.29
CA PRO A 172 -13.11 16.03 8.25
C PRO A 172 -12.90 17.50 8.61
N TYR A 173 -11.72 18.06 8.30
CA TYR A 173 -11.35 19.43 8.66
C TYR A 173 -11.50 20.43 7.51
N ARG A 174 -12.11 20.03 6.39
CA ARG A 174 -12.43 20.94 5.28
C ARG A 174 -13.45 22.01 5.72
N PRO A 175 -13.44 23.21 5.08
CA PRO A 175 -12.52 23.64 4.04
C PRO A 175 -11.14 24.00 4.58
N PHE A 176 -10.10 23.77 3.78
CA PHE A 176 -8.73 24.11 4.12
C PHE A 176 -8.42 25.57 3.73
N ALA A 177 -7.66 26.27 4.58
CA ALA A 177 -7.25 27.66 4.35
C ALA A 177 -6.13 27.81 3.30
N MET A 178 -5.65 26.70 2.74
CA MET A 178 -4.76 26.61 1.57
C MET A 178 -4.95 25.26 0.86
N PRO A 179 -4.54 25.12 -0.40
CA PRO A 179 -4.63 23.85 -1.11
C PRO A 179 -3.84 22.74 -0.39
N ILE A 180 -4.50 21.61 -0.17
CA ILE A 180 -3.84 20.35 0.26
C ILE A 180 -4.08 19.35 -0.86
N GLU A 181 -3.01 18.84 -1.43
CA GLU A 181 -3.03 17.88 -2.52
C GLU A 181 -2.55 16.52 -2.07
N CYS A 182 -3.33 15.51 -2.41
CA CYS A 182 -2.98 14.11 -2.25
C CYS A 182 -2.04 13.68 -3.39
N VAL A 183 -0.90 13.12 -3.05
CA VAL A 183 0.03 12.52 -4.01
C VAL A 183 -0.17 11.01 -3.96
N PRO A 184 -0.68 10.40 -5.04
CA PRO A 184 -0.89 8.96 -5.10
C PRO A 184 0.43 8.21 -4.95
N LEU A 185 0.37 7.10 -4.24
CA LEU A 185 1.49 6.17 -4.09
C LEU A 185 0.97 4.77 -4.30
N THR A 186 1.50 4.10 -5.33
CA THR A 186 1.16 2.71 -5.64
C THR A 186 2.40 1.82 -5.54
N MET A 187 2.17 0.55 -5.22
CA MET A 187 3.16 -0.51 -5.37
C MET A 187 2.78 -1.34 -6.59
N GLU A 188 3.66 -1.41 -7.56
CA GLU A 188 3.41 -2.16 -8.79
C GLU A 188 4.36 -3.35 -8.87
N PRO A 189 3.86 -4.56 -9.19
CA PRO A 189 4.73 -5.67 -9.55
C PRO A 189 5.60 -5.34 -10.76
N ASP A 190 6.84 -5.80 -10.74
CA ASP A 190 7.83 -5.55 -11.79
C ASP A 190 8.47 -6.87 -12.25
N PRO A 191 8.38 -7.23 -13.52
CA PRO A 191 7.72 -6.51 -14.63
C PRO A 191 6.17 -6.61 -14.59
N LEU A 192 5.50 -5.47 -14.69
CA LEU A 192 4.03 -5.40 -14.61
C LEU A 192 3.30 -6.19 -15.73
N PRO A 193 3.75 -6.18 -17.01
CA PRO A 193 3.10 -6.95 -18.07
C PRO A 193 3.07 -8.44 -17.78
N GLU A 194 4.17 -9.02 -17.32
CA GLU A 194 4.30 -10.44 -17.01
C GLU A 194 3.42 -10.83 -15.82
N PHE A 195 3.39 -10.00 -14.77
CA PHE A 195 2.50 -10.19 -13.64
C PHE A 195 1.02 -10.18 -14.09
N ARG A 196 0.63 -9.22 -14.94
CA ARG A 196 -0.73 -9.14 -15.47
C ARG A 196 -1.10 -10.37 -16.30
N GLN A 197 -0.17 -10.87 -17.13
CA GLN A 197 -0.37 -12.07 -17.92
C GLN A 197 -0.55 -13.29 -17.02
N TRP A 198 0.30 -13.44 -16.02
CA TRP A 198 0.22 -14.52 -15.04
C TRP A 198 -1.13 -14.48 -14.29
N LEU A 199 -1.50 -13.34 -13.73
CA LEU A 199 -2.75 -13.18 -12.98
C LEU A 199 -3.98 -13.46 -13.84
N ALA A 200 -3.99 -12.96 -15.07
CA ALA A 200 -5.09 -13.24 -16.01
C ALA A 200 -5.19 -14.72 -16.37
N GLY A 201 -4.06 -15.42 -16.46
CA GLY A 201 -4.01 -16.86 -16.67
C GLY A 201 -4.59 -17.64 -15.50
N SER A 202 -4.16 -17.32 -14.28
CA SER A 202 -4.62 -17.96 -13.05
C SER A 202 -6.13 -17.76 -12.83
N LEU A 203 -6.64 -16.54 -13.06
CA LEU A 203 -8.08 -16.26 -12.94
C LEU A 203 -8.93 -16.97 -14.00
N ARG A 204 -8.40 -17.21 -15.21
CA ARG A 204 -9.12 -18.02 -16.22
C ARG A 204 -9.16 -19.48 -15.81
N ALA A 205 -8.02 -20.04 -15.38
CA ALA A 205 -7.96 -21.42 -14.92
C ALA A 205 -8.93 -21.68 -13.75
N ALA A 206 -9.03 -20.76 -12.80
CA ALA A 206 -9.98 -20.84 -11.70
C ALA A 206 -11.45 -20.87 -12.19
N ARG A 207 -11.81 -20.07 -13.19
CA ARG A 207 -13.16 -20.04 -13.76
C ARG A 207 -13.52 -21.34 -14.48
N ASP A 208 -12.56 -21.94 -15.17
CA ASP A 208 -12.77 -23.19 -15.93
C ASP A 208 -12.97 -24.42 -15.02
N ILE A 209 -12.59 -24.32 -13.73
CA ILE A 209 -12.82 -25.37 -12.73
C ILE A 209 -14.26 -25.33 -12.18
N VAL A 210 -14.90 -24.15 -12.17
CA VAL A 210 -16.22 -23.93 -11.55
C VAL A 210 -17.37 -24.06 -12.57
N GLY A 211 -17.10 -24.15 -13.86
CA GLY A 211 -18.08 -24.34 -14.96
C GLY A 211 -18.19 -25.77 -15.37
#